data_f1db4bafa28d910191e388963bacf83c
#
_entry.id   f1db4bafa28d910191e388963bacf83c
#
_cell.length_a   1.000
_cell.length_b   1.000
_cell.length_c   1.000
_cell.angle_alpha   90.00
_cell.angle_beta   90.00
_cell.angle_gamma   90.00
#
_symmetry.space_group_name_H-M   'P 1'
#
loop_
_entity.id
_entity.type
_entity.pdbx_description
1 polymer ?
#
loop_
_entity_poly.entity_id
_entity_poly.type
_entity_poly.pdbx_seq_one_letter_code
_entity_poly.pdbx_strand_id
1 'polypeptide(L)'
;MDKRKLGQLEVSPIGMGCMGFSHGYGQVPPEAYAIEAIRGAYDYGCTHFDTAEAYGKEQFYAGHNEELVGKAIEPFRKKVVLATKFHIGELSKPDETNLYREVRRHLEDSMSRLRTDYIDLYYLHRISEAFRLEDVATVMGRLIQEGLIRGWGLSQVSADQIRAAHKITPLSAV
;
A
#
# COMPACT_ATOMS: atom_id res chain seq x y z
N MET A 1 -21.48 10.70 0.62
CA MET A 1 -21.14 10.07 -0.68
C MET A 1 -21.50 8.59 -0.60
N ASP A 2 -22.01 7.99 -1.68
CA ASP A 2 -22.27 6.54 -1.73
C ASP A 2 -20.93 5.81 -1.69
N LYS A 3 -20.83 4.81 -0.81
CA LYS A 3 -19.60 4.04 -0.65
C LYS A 3 -19.42 2.99 -1.74
N ARG A 4 -18.18 2.56 -1.97
CA ARG A 4 -17.77 1.49 -2.88
C ARG A 4 -17.07 0.38 -2.11
N LYS A 5 -17.01 -0.81 -2.70
CA LYS A 5 -16.29 -1.95 -2.13
C LYS A 5 -15.05 -2.28 -2.96
N LEU A 6 -13.95 -2.48 -2.26
CA LEU A 6 -12.72 -3.10 -2.76
C LEU A 6 -12.52 -4.42 -2.00
N GLY A 7 -12.99 -5.54 -2.59
CA GLY A 7 -13.15 -6.78 -1.85
C GLY A 7 -14.06 -6.59 -0.65
N GLN A 8 -13.54 -6.77 0.57
CA GLN A 8 -14.28 -6.56 1.82
C GLN A 8 -14.15 -5.13 2.38
N LEU A 9 -13.28 -4.30 1.79
CA LEU A 9 -13.03 -2.94 2.25
C LEU A 9 -14.09 -1.99 1.70
N GLU A 10 -14.62 -1.13 2.57
CA GLU A 10 -15.60 -0.10 2.19
C GLU A 10 -14.90 1.26 2.12
N VAL A 11 -14.96 1.90 0.95
CA VAL A 11 -14.24 3.15 0.65
C VAL A 11 -15.18 4.22 0.08
N SER A 12 -14.76 5.48 0.16
CA SER A 12 -15.36 6.56 -0.62
C SER A 12 -15.19 6.29 -2.13
N PRO A 13 -16.10 6.81 -2.99
CA PRO A 13 -16.04 6.56 -4.44
C PRO A 13 -14.81 7.19 -5.09
N ILE A 14 -14.19 8.18 -4.43
CA ILE A 14 -12.95 8.83 -4.82
C ILE A 14 -11.94 8.59 -3.70
N GLY A 15 -10.75 8.10 -4.06
CA GLY A 15 -9.60 8.00 -3.16
C GLY A 15 -8.56 9.07 -3.49
N MET A 16 -7.70 9.35 -2.53
CA MET A 16 -6.59 10.30 -2.68
C MET A 16 -5.27 9.56 -2.86
N GLY A 17 -4.65 9.69 -4.05
CA GLY A 17 -3.26 9.31 -4.28
C GLY A 17 -2.32 10.36 -3.69
N CYS A 18 -1.42 9.94 -2.79
CA CYS A 18 -0.53 10.85 -2.07
C CYS A 18 0.85 11.00 -2.71
N MET A 19 1.14 10.30 -3.81
CA MET A 19 2.45 10.31 -4.47
C MET A 19 2.97 11.72 -4.74
N GLY A 20 2.11 12.61 -5.25
CA GLY A 20 2.50 13.97 -5.64
C GLY A 20 3.03 14.87 -4.50
N PHE A 21 2.88 14.44 -3.24
CA PHE A 21 3.45 15.14 -2.08
C PHE A 21 4.93 14.82 -1.83
N SER A 22 5.52 13.89 -2.57
CA SER A 22 6.92 13.49 -2.42
C SER A 22 7.62 13.16 -3.74
N HIS A 23 6.87 13.04 -4.85
CA HIS A 23 7.39 12.46 -6.08
C HIS A 23 6.53 12.77 -7.31
N GLY A 24 7.13 12.86 -8.48
CA GLY A 24 6.50 12.59 -9.78
C GLY A 24 5.97 13.79 -10.58
N TYR A 25 5.51 14.88 -9.97
CA TYR A 25 4.81 15.95 -10.69
C TYR A 25 5.43 17.35 -10.54
N GLY A 26 6.76 17.43 -10.59
CA GLY A 26 7.45 18.72 -10.49
C GLY A 26 7.82 19.08 -9.05
N GLN A 27 7.68 20.35 -8.68
CA GLN A 27 8.07 20.82 -7.36
C GLN A 27 7.16 20.24 -6.27
N VAL A 28 7.77 19.57 -5.29
CA VAL A 28 7.06 19.02 -4.15
C VAL A 28 6.59 20.16 -3.23
N PRO A 29 5.32 20.17 -2.80
CA PRO A 29 4.82 21.19 -1.89
C PRO A 29 5.43 21.03 -0.48
N PRO A 30 5.40 22.09 0.34
CA PRO A 30 5.80 22.00 1.75
C PRO A 30 5.00 20.92 2.51
N GLU A 31 5.64 20.24 3.48
CA GLU A 31 5.01 19.18 4.28
C GLU A 31 3.70 19.65 4.95
N ALA A 32 3.68 20.86 5.48
CA ALA A 32 2.48 21.43 6.12
C ALA A 32 1.29 21.51 5.16
N TYR A 33 1.52 21.93 3.92
CA TYR A 33 0.48 21.94 2.87
C TYR A 33 -0.03 20.54 2.55
N ALA A 34 0.87 19.58 2.43
CA ALA A 34 0.50 18.20 2.12
C ALA A 34 -0.35 17.58 3.24
N ILE A 35 0.01 17.81 4.50
CA ILE A 35 -0.77 17.38 5.66
C ILE A 35 -2.16 18.03 5.67
N GLU A 36 -2.24 19.33 5.43
CA GLU A 36 -3.51 20.05 5.35
C GLU A 36 -4.39 19.53 4.21
N ALA A 37 -3.82 19.28 3.02
CA ALA A 37 -4.54 18.75 1.88
C ALA A 37 -5.11 17.34 2.15
N ILE A 38 -4.34 16.45 2.79
CA ILE A 38 -4.80 15.11 3.16
C ILE A 38 -5.94 15.19 4.20
N ARG A 39 -5.81 16.04 5.21
CA ARG A 39 -6.85 16.26 6.23
C ARG A 39 -8.10 16.88 5.64
N GLY A 40 -7.93 17.89 4.78
CA GLY A 40 -9.05 18.48 4.05
C GLY A 40 -9.80 17.49 3.17
N ALA A 41 -9.09 16.60 2.47
CA ALA A 41 -9.74 15.53 1.71
C ALA A 41 -10.60 14.63 2.60
N TYR A 42 -10.10 14.26 3.80
CA TYR A 42 -10.87 13.50 4.77
C TYR A 42 -12.12 14.27 5.23
N ASP A 43 -12.00 15.55 5.54
CA ASP A 43 -13.12 16.40 5.97
C ASP A 43 -14.21 16.51 4.88
N TYR A 44 -13.83 16.44 3.61
CA TYR A 44 -14.74 16.34 2.46
C TYR A 44 -15.27 14.93 2.18
N GLY A 45 -14.94 13.96 3.03
CA GLY A 45 -15.48 12.59 2.98
C GLY A 45 -14.65 11.59 2.20
N CYS A 46 -13.39 11.88 1.85
CA CYS A 46 -12.46 10.91 1.32
C CYS A 46 -12.04 9.95 2.44
N THR A 47 -12.23 8.64 2.21
CA THR A 47 -11.87 7.60 3.19
C THR A 47 -10.87 6.59 2.65
N HIS A 48 -10.30 6.84 1.47
CA HIS A 48 -9.27 5.99 0.87
C HIS A 48 -8.04 6.83 0.54
N PHE A 49 -6.90 6.48 1.13
CA PHE A 49 -5.61 7.13 0.90
C PHE A 49 -4.58 6.13 0.43
N ASP A 50 -3.84 6.48 -0.63
CA ASP A 50 -2.89 5.59 -1.30
C ASP A 50 -1.49 6.20 -1.30
N THR A 51 -0.50 5.42 -0.83
CA THR A 51 0.92 5.74 -0.84
C THR A 51 1.75 4.55 -1.32
N ALA A 52 3.06 4.59 -1.18
CA ALA A 52 3.98 3.49 -1.41
C ALA A 52 5.33 3.74 -0.70
N GLU A 53 6.03 2.67 -0.30
CA GLU A 53 7.37 2.77 0.30
C GLU A 53 8.39 3.45 -0.61
N ALA A 54 8.25 3.28 -1.94
CA ALA A 54 9.19 3.86 -2.91
C ALA A 54 8.98 5.36 -3.14
N TYR A 55 7.83 5.94 -2.73
CA TYR A 55 7.55 7.34 -3.01
C TYR A 55 8.42 8.27 -2.17
N GLY A 56 9.10 9.17 -2.84
CA GLY A 56 10.06 10.10 -2.26
C GLY A 56 11.52 9.69 -2.44
N LYS A 57 11.81 8.47 -2.89
CA LYS A 57 13.18 7.94 -3.04
C LYS A 57 14.09 8.85 -3.86
N GLU A 58 13.57 9.49 -4.90
CA GLU A 58 14.38 10.29 -5.83
C GLU A 58 14.67 11.70 -5.33
N GLN A 59 13.77 12.30 -4.56
CA GLN A 59 13.89 13.69 -4.09
C GLN A 59 14.26 13.80 -2.61
N PHE A 60 14.00 12.75 -1.83
CA PHE A 60 14.25 12.68 -0.39
C PHE A 60 14.89 11.33 -0.02
N TYR A 61 14.08 10.36 0.39
CA TYR A 61 14.45 8.99 0.74
C TYR A 61 13.24 8.05 0.59
N ALA A 62 13.49 6.76 0.50
CA ALA A 62 12.43 5.76 0.45
C ALA A 62 11.64 5.79 1.76
N GLY A 63 10.31 5.84 1.66
CA GLY A 63 9.41 5.92 2.83
C GLY A 63 9.04 7.35 3.27
N HIS A 64 9.63 8.39 2.71
CA HIS A 64 9.27 9.79 3.01
C HIS A 64 7.76 10.05 2.86
N ASN A 65 7.14 9.55 1.80
CA ASN A 65 5.71 9.74 1.58
C ASN A 65 4.86 8.99 2.61
N GLU A 66 5.27 7.79 3.02
CA GLU A 66 4.59 7.04 4.08
C GLU A 66 4.65 7.77 5.43
N GLU A 67 5.80 8.35 5.78
CA GLU A 67 5.92 9.16 7.01
C GLU A 67 4.99 10.38 6.99
N LEU A 68 4.93 11.08 5.86
CA LEU A 68 4.06 12.23 5.66
C LEU A 68 2.58 11.84 5.77
N VAL A 69 2.17 10.77 5.07
CA VAL A 69 0.79 10.25 5.13
C VAL A 69 0.45 9.78 6.54
N GLY A 70 1.37 9.06 7.20
CA GLY A 70 1.21 8.62 8.59
C GLY A 70 0.92 9.77 9.54
N LYS A 71 1.72 10.86 9.49
CA LYS A 71 1.49 12.08 10.27
C LYS A 71 0.12 12.72 9.97
N ALA A 72 -0.28 12.73 8.70
CA ALA A 72 -1.51 13.39 8.28
C ALA A 72 -2.76 12.65 8.79
N ILE A 73 -2.80 11.31 8.65
CA ILE A 73 -3.99 10.49 8.94
C ILE A 73 -4.07 10.01 10.41
N GLU A 74 -3.00 10.17 11.20
CA GLU A 74 -2.93 9.71 12.60
C GLU A 74 -4.19 10.02 13.41
N PRO A 75 -4.80 11.24 13.35
CA PRO A 75 -6.00 11.56 14.13
C PRO A 75 -7.24 10.76 13.74
N PHE A 76 -7.29 10.22 12.54
CA PHE A 76 -8.46 9.49 12.00
C PHE A 76 -8.10 8.15 11.33
N ARG A 77 -6.92 7.59 11.61
CA ARG A 77 -6.41 6.34 11.01
C ARG A 77 -7.44 5.21 10.98
N LYS A 78 -8.19 5.01 12.05
CA LYS A 78 -9.19 3.95 12.18
C LYS A 78 -10.47 4.16 11.36
N LYS A 79 -10.64 5.36 10.78
CA LYS A 79 -11.83 5.74 10.00
C LYS A 79 -11.59 5.71 8.49
N VAL A 80 -10.39 5.34 8.06
CA VAL A 80 -9.99 5.34 6.66
C VAL A 80 -9.40 4.00 6.24
N VAL A 81 -9.44 3.74 4.95
CA VAL A 81 -8.73 2.65 4.29
C VAL A 81 -7.40 3.19 3.79
N LEU A 82 -6.32 2.70 4.37
CA LEU A 82 -4.96 3.07 4.01
C LEU A 82 -4.36 2.01 3.10
N ALA A 83 -3.92 2.43 1.93
CA ALA A 83 -3.21 1.61 0.98
C ALA A 83 -1.73 2.01 0.90
N THR A 84 -0.84 1.02 0.89
CA THR A 84 0.57 1.20 0.53
C THR A 84 1.08 0.03 -0.29
N LYS A 85 2.30 0.14 -0.82
CA LYS A 85 2.84 -0.79 -1.80
C LYS A 85 4.31 -1.10 -1.47
N PHE A 86 4.69 -2.34 -1.64
CA PHE A 86 6.07 -2.79 -1.49
C PHE A 86 6.66 -3.27 -2.82
N HIS A 87 7.97 -3.27 -2.90
CA HIS A 87 8.73 -3.79 -4.02
C HIS A 87 9.78 -4.78 -3.52
N ILE A 88 9.74 -6.00 -4.04
CA ILE A 88 10.75 -7.00 -3.69
C ILE A 88 11.87 -6.96 -4.73
N GLY A 89 13.09 -6.76 -4.26
CA GLY A 89 14.30 -6.90 -5.05
C GLY A 89 14.71 -8.37 -5.26
N GLU A 90 15.95 -8.60 -5.67
CA GLU A 90 16.52 -9.93 -5.73
C GLU A 90 16.76 -10.49 -4.32
N LEU A 91 16.30 -11.71 -4.06
CA LEU A 91 16.66 -12.46 -2.87
C LEU A 91 17.86 -13.38 -3.16
N SER A 92 18.78 -13.46 -2.23
CA SER A 92 19.94 -14.35 -2.33
C SER A 92 19.57 -15.85 -2.35
N LYS A 93 18.38 -16.19 -1.83
CA LYS A 93 17.81 -17.54 -1.83
C LYS A 93 16.28 -17.41 -1.93
N PRO A 94 15.71 -17.46 -3.14
CA PRO A 94 14.27 -17.37 -3.32
C PRO A 94 13.61 -18.70 -2.89
N ASP A 95 13.10 -18.73 -1.68
CA ASP A 95 12.20 -19.77 -1.18
C ASP A 95 11.03 -19.11 -0.42
N GLU A 96 9.96 -19.86 -0.16
CA GLU A 96 8.76 -19.36 0.47
C GLU A 96 9.04 -18.71 1.85
N THR A 97 9.94 -19.30 2.61
CA THR A 97 10.30 -18.79 3.95
C THR A 97 11.00 -17.44 3.87
N ASN A 98 11.93 -17.29 2.94
CA ASN A 98 12.65 -16.04 2.73
C ASN A 98 11.73 -14.97 2.14
N LEU A 99 10.86 -15.33 1.21
CA LEU A 99 9.87 -14.43 0.63
C LEU A 99 8.92 -13.89 1.70
N TYR A 100 8.36 -14.75 2.54
CA TYR A 100 7.50 -14.32 3.65
C TYR A 100 8.23 -13.35 4.59
N ARG A 101 9.46 -13.69 4.99
CA ARG A 101 10.26 -12.84 5.88
C ARG A 101 10.54 -11.47 5.27
N GLU A 102 10.85 -11.44 3.98
CA GLU A 102 11.13 -10.20 3.27
C GLU A 102 9.87 -9.32 3.13
N VAL A 103 8.76 -9.89 2.66
CA VAL A 103 7.49 -9.15 2.56
C VAL A 103 7.03 -8.63 3.91
N ARG A 104 7.19 -9.44 4.96
CA ARG A 104 6.85 -9.04 6.33
C ARG A 104 7.72 -7.89 6.82
N ARG A 105 9.01 -7.90 6.54
CA ARG A 105 9.93 -6.80 6.88
C ARG A 105 9.50 -5.50 6.22
N HIS A 106 9.21 -5.51 4.91
CA HIS A 106 8.67 -4.35 4.20
C HIS A 106 7.37 -3.84 4.83
N LEU A 107 6.49 -4.75 5.20
CA LEU A 107 5.23 -4.41 5.86
C LEU A 107 5.44 -3.75 7.22
N GLU A 108 6.31 -4.32 8.06
CA GLU A 108 6.64 -3.78 9.39
C GLU A 108 7.29 -2.39 9.30
N ASP A 109 8.21 -2.21 8.35
CA ASP A 109 8.82 -0.92 8.05
C ASP A 109 7.78 0.12 7.61
N SER A 110 6.86 -0.27 6.72
CA SER A 110 5.74 0.59 6.27
C SER A 110 4.79 0.93 7.42
N MET A 111 4.40 -0.04 8.24
CA MET A 111 3.56 0.19 9.43
C MET A 111 4.21 1.17 10.41
N SER A 112 5.52 1.07 10.62
CA SER A 112 6.27 1.99 11.47
C SER A 112 6.21 3.42 10.93
N ARG A 113 6.50 3.63 9.63
CA ARG A 113 6.44 4.96 8.99
C ARG A 113 5.02 5.54 8.99
N LEU A 114 4.02 4.69 8.73
CA LEU A 114 2.59 5.05 8.70
C LEU A 114 1.94 5.16 10.08
N ARG A 115 2.68 4.87 11.17
CA ARG A 115 2.22 4.95 12.57
C ARG A 115 0.96 4.12 12.83
N THR A 116 0.98 2.87 12.37
CA THR A 116 -0.17 1.96 12.45
C THR A 116 0.30 0.53 12.70
N ASP A 117 -0.56 -0.30 13.23
CA ASP A 117 -0.32 -1.71 13.53
C ASP A 117 -0.93 -2.66 12.47
N TYR A 118 -1.54 -2.11 11.42
CA TYR A 118 -2.08 -2.86 10.29
C TYR A 118 -2.17 -1.99 9.03
N ILE A 119 -2.19 -2.62 7.86
CA ILE A 119 -2.49 -1.97 6.57
C ILE A 119 -3.83 -2.49 6.05
N ASP A 120 -4.70 -1.60 5.56
CA ASP A 120 -5.99 -2.03 5.02
C ASP A 120 -5.83 -2.67 3.64
N LEU A 121 -5.01 -2.11 2.76
CA LEU A 121 -4.79 -2.61 1.41
C LEU A 121 -3.31 -2.57 1.05
N TYR A 122 -2.69 -3.75 0.87
CA TYR A 122 -1.26 -3.88 0.64
C TYR A 122 -0.99 -4.38 -0.78
N TYR A 123 -0.25 -3.62 -1.58
CA TYR A 123 0.01 -3.95 -2.97
C TYR A 123 1.41 -4.48 -3.21
N LEU A 124 1.54 -5.49 -4.08
CA LEU A 124 2.78 -5.71 -4.82
C LEU A 124 2.89 -4.61 -5.89
N HIS A 125 3.87 -3.72 -5.75
CA HIS A 125 4.00 -2.51 -6.57
C HIS A 125 4.39 -2.82 -8.01
N ARG A 126 5.29 -3.81 -8.21
CA ARG A 126 5.72 -4.30 -9.52
C ARG A 126 5.98 -5.79 -9.45
N ILE A 127 5.70 -6.49 -10.55
CA ILE A 127 6.11 -7.89 -10.71
C ILE A 127 7.63 -7.91 -10.87
N SER A 128 8.25 -8.87 -10.23
CA SER A 128 9.68 -9.20 -10.37
C SER A 128 9.82 -10.61 -10.90
N GLU A 129 10.80 -10.86 -11.75
CA GLU A 129 11.18 -12.20 -12.21
C GLU A 129 11.87 -13.04 -11.13
N ALA A 130 12.27 -12.39 -10.02
CA ALA A 130 12.91 -13.05 -8.90
C ALA A 130 11.97 -13.98 -8.11
N PHE A 131 10.63 -13.85 -8.28
CA PHE A 131 9.64 -14.65 -7.58
C PHE A 131 8.49 -15.04 -8.48
N ARG A 132 7.90 -16.18 -8.19
CA ARG A 132 6.62 -16.56 -8.76
C ARG A 132 5.52 -15.72 -8.10
N LEU A 133 4.61 -15.20 -8.91
CA LEU A 133 3.49 -14.41 -8.42
C LEU A 133 2.58 -15.23 -7.47
N GLU A 134 2.50 -16.55 -7.71
CA GLU A 134 1.74 -17.48 -6.89
C GLU A 134 2.29 -17.59 -5.46
N ASP A 135 3.61 -17.53 -5.31
CA ASP A 135 4.26 -17.57 -3.99
C ASP A 135 3.99 -16.27 -3.23
N VAL A 136 4.03 -15.12 -3.93
CA VAL A 136 3.61 -13.84 -3.34
C VAL A 136 2.14 -13.89 -2.91
N ALA A 137 1.23 -14.42 -3.75
CA ALA A 137 -0.19 -14.54 -3.40
C ALA A 137 -0.40 -15.40 -2.15
N THR A 138 0.38 -16.48 -1.98
CA THR A 138 0.36 -17.33 -0.78
C THR A 138 0.81 -16.55 0.46
N VAL A 139 1.89 -15.80 0.35
CA VAL A 139 2.39 -14.93 1.43
C VAL A 139 1.36 -13.88 1.84
N MET A 140 0.71 -13.25 0.87
CA MET A 140 -0.32 -12.24 1.15
C MET A 140 -1.54 -12.86 1.86
N GLY A 141 -1.94 -14.07 1.49
CA GLY A 141 -2.99 -14.82 2.18
C GLY A 141 -2.64 -15.10 3.65
N ARG A 142 -1.39 -15.43 3.93
CA ARG A 142 -0.89 -15.61 5.30
C ARG A 142 -0.93 -14.30 6.10
N LEU A 143 -0.50 -13.19 5.52
CA LEU A 143 -0.54 -11.87 6.19
C LEU A 143 -1.98 -11.43 6.52
N ILE A 144 -2.96 -11.78 5.66
CA ILE A 144 -4.39 -11.57 5.93
C ILE A 144 -4.85 -12.41 7.11
N GLN A 145 -4.48 -13.70 7.16
CA GLN A 145 -4.82 -14.60 8.27
C GLN A 145 -4.22 -14.15 9.61
N GLU A 146 -3.01 -13.57 9.57
CA GLU A 146 -2.35 -12.98 10.75
C GLU A 146 -2.97 -11.63 11.17
N GLY A 147 -3.86 -11.05 10.36
CA GLY A 147 -4.52 -9.77 10.64
C GLY A 147 -3.64 -8.54 10.41
N LEU A 148 -2.46 -8.71 9.83
CA LEU A 148 -1.51 -7.63 9.55
C LEU A 148 -1.94 -6.77 8.36
N ILE A 149 -2.64 -7.38 7.40
CA ILE A 149 -3.30 -6.68 6.29
C ILE A 149 -4.76 -7.13 6.19
N ARG A 150 -5.64 -6.27 5.68
CA ARG A 150 -7.07 -6.58 5.50
C ARG A 150 -7.42 -7.03 4.10
N GLY A 151 -6.62 -6.66 3.13
CA GLY A 151 -6.74 -7.05 1.74
C GLY A 151 -5.44 -6.77 1.00
N TRP A 152 -5.34 -7.31 -0.21
CA TRP A 152 -4.16 -7.10 -1.04
C TRP A 152 -4.51 -6.81 -2.49
N GLY A 153 -3.54 -6.28 -3.22
CA GLY A 153 -3.70 -5.92 -4.61
C GLY A 153 -2.43 -6.05 -5.43
N LEU A 154 -2.59 -5.85 -6.72
CA LEU A 154 -1.51 -5.83 -7.71
C LEU A 154 -1.47 -4.50 -8.44
N SER A 155 -0.29 -4.09 -8.91
CA SER A 155 -0.10 -2.87 -9.67
C SER A 155 0.67 -3.18 -10.95
N GLN A 156 0.17 -2.67 -12.09
CA GLN A 156 0.77 -2.82 -13.41
C GLN A 156 0.96 -4.29 -13.83
N VAL A 157 -0.15 -4.99 -13.99
CA VAL A 157 -0.21 -6.42 -14.26
C VAL A 157 -1.13 -6.74 -15.43
N SER A 158 -0.92 -7.91 -16.05
CA SER A 158 -1.81 -8.45 -17.09
C SER A 158 -3.05 -9.12 -16.48
N ALA A 159 -4.10 -9.30 -17.31
CA ALA A 159 -5.30 -10.01 -16.90
C ALA A 159 -5.03 -11.47 -16.47
N ASP A 160 -4.05 -12.13 -17.09
CA ASP A 160 -3.68 -13.50 -16.73
C ASP A 160 -2.98 -13.58 -15.37
N GLN A 161 -2.11 -12.60 -15.06
CA GLN A 161 -1.50 -12.45 -13.74
C GLN A 161 -2.54 -12.19 -12.65
N ILE A 162 -3.54 -11.35 -12.92
CA ILE A 162 -4.68 -11.14 -12.01
C ILE A 162 -5.40 -12.45 -11.73
N ARG A 163 -5.76 -13.20 -12.77
CA ARG A 163 -6.48 -14.49 -12.62
C ARG A 163 -5.66 -15.52 -11.86
N ALA A 164 -4.35 -15.62 -12.14
CA ALA A 164 -3.46 -16.55 -11.46
C ALA A 164 -3.36 -16.24 -9.96
N ALA A 165 -3.08 -15.00 -9.60
CA ALA A 165 -2.96 -14.57 -8.23
C ALA A 165 -4.29 -14.69 -7.45
N HIS A 166 -5.40 -14.26 -8.07
CA HIS A 166 -6.74 -14.28 -7.46
C HIS A 166 -7.23 -15.69 -7.09
N LYS A 167 -6.83 -16.73 -7.84
CA LYS A 167 -7.17 -18.13 -7.54
C LYS A 167 -6.54 -18.61 -6.23
N ILE A 168 -5.41 -18.08 -5.84
CA ILE A 168 -4.66 -18.48 -4.64
C ILE A 168 -5.14 -17.67 -3.45
N THR A 169 -5.09 -16.35 -3.57
CA THR A 169 -5.60 -15.42 -2.56
C THR A 169 -6.42 -14.35 -3.26
N PRO A 170 -7.72 -14.24 -2.98
CA PRO A 170 -8.58 -13.27 -3.66
C PRO A 170 -8.05 -11.85 -3.54
N LEU A 171 -7.88 -11.19 -4.69
CA LEU A 171 -7.47 -9.79 -4.79
C LEU A 171 -8.63 -8.88 -4.38
N SER A 172 -8.32 -7.83 -3.65
CA SER A 172 -9.25 -6.75 -3.29
C SER A 172 -9.25 -5.62 -4.32
N ALA A 173 -8.12 -5.39 -4.99
CA ALA A 173 -7.97 -4.31 -5.97
C ALA A 173 -6.83 -4.57 -6.97
N VAL A 174 -6.83 -3.80 -8.07
CA VAL A 174 -5.77 -3.72 -9.09
C VAL A 174 -5.56 -2.26 -9.45
#